data_d8cfaf9245c1547292abe508979612b8
#
_entry.id   d8cfaf9245c1547292abe508979612b8
#
_cell.length_a   1.000
_cell.length_b   1.000
_cell.length_c   1.000
_cell.angle_alpha   90.00
_cell.angle_beta   90.00
_cell.angle_gamma   90.00
#
_symmetry.space_group_name_H-M   'P 1'
#
loop_
_entity.id
_entity.type
_entity.pdbx_description
1 polymer ?
#
loop_
_entity_poly.entity_id
_entity_poly.type
_entity_poly.pdbx_seq_one_letter_code
_entity_poly.pdbx_strand_id
1 'polypeptide(L)'
;MGFQLHKVETDSEFGPLIAAFREGFSVPDSALRRLFMGDWRPHDAVAEQAALEESTARMRDWHRADPTSTWLKVVDEESGDVVAGGRWCIHEPGRGNPYDEFETVEATWFPKGEARSVASLLMGQFLGSAVRNANRPHVYLNILFTVPKYRRRGAASMIMDWGVTGAETLGLGVYIEATEAGRPVYEKYGLRVIEEHEFEVRDEDLPAVEDGELRREVVRQLTPFRWWSMVKEAT
;
A
#
# COMPACT_ATOMS: atom_id res chain seq x y z
N MET A 1 11.44 21.10 17.22
CA MET A 1 11.13 20.29 16.02
C MET A 1 10.12 19.24 16.42
N GLY A 2 8.86 19.47 16.09
CA GLY A 2 7.73 18.59 16.40
C GLY A 2 7.13 18.02 15.14
N PHE A 3 6.51 16.85 15.28
CA PHE A 3 5.65 16.26 14.26
C PHE A 3 4.21 16.32 14.74
N GLN A 4 3.28 16.60 13.83
CA GLN A 4 1.85 16.57 14.09
C GLN A 4 1.14 15.56 13.21
N LEU A 5 0.23 14.78 13.81
CA LEU A 5 -0.62 13.82 13.11
C LEU A 5 -1.95 14.50 12.75
N HIS A 6 -2.35 14.37 11.49
CA HIS A 6 -3.63 14.88 10.98
C HIS A 6 -4.35 13.81 10.18
N LYS A 7 -5.69 13.85 10.18
CA LYS A 7 -6.47 13.16 9.15
C LYS A 7 -6.41 13.96 7.86
N VAL A 8 -6.46 13.26 6.74
CA VAL A 8 -6.65 13.87 5.42
C VAL A 8 -8.15 14.12 5.23
N GLU A 9 -8.53 15.38 5.10
CA GLU A 9 -9.94 15.80 5.07
C GLU A 9 -10.37 16.35 3.71
N THR A 10 -9.39 16.83 2.91
CA THR A 10 -9.66 17.46 1.63
C THR A 10 -8.88 16.83 0.49
N ASP A 11 -9.41 16.93 -0.72
CA ASP A 11 -8.79 16.41 -1.93
C ASP A 11 -7.43 17.03 -2.26
N SER A 12 -7.26 18.32 -1.95
CA SER A 12 -6.02 19.06 -2.21
C SER A 12 -4.83 18.51 -1.42
N GLU A 13 -5.09 17.76 -0.35
CA GLU A 13 -4.05 17.18 0.49
C GLU A 13 -3.43 15.92 -0.13
N PHE A 14 -4.11 15.27 -1.11
CA PHE A 14 -3.59 14.08 -1.76
C PHE A 14 -2.35 14.33 -2.60
N GLY A 15 -2.20 15.48 -3.23
CA GLY A 15 -1.00 15.80 -4.00
C GLY A 15 0.29 15.69 -3.19
N PRO A 16 0.47 16.48 -2.12
CA PRO A 16 1.63 16.38 -1.23
C PRO A 16 1.77 15.00 -0.57
N LEU A 17 0.65 14.35 -0.19
CA LEU A 17 0.65 13.05 0.46
C LEU A 17 1.20 11.95 -0.45
N ILE A 18 0.76 11.88 -1.71
CA ILE A 18 1.19 10.85 -2.65
C ILE A 18 2.60 11.12 -3.19
N ALA A 19 3.01 12.39 -3.29
CA ALA A 19 4.41 12.73 -3.54
C ALA A 19 5.32 12.20 -2.41
N ALA A 20 4.93 12.40 -1.14
CA ALA A 20 5.63 11.87 0.01
C ALA A 20 5.59 10.32 0.08
N PHE A 21 4.48 9.69 -0.33
CA PHE A 21 4.39 8.24 -0.48
C PHE A 21 5.44 7.71 -1.49
N ARG A 22 5.53 8.32 -2.67
CA ARG A 22 6.52 7.97 -3.69
C ARG A 22 7.94 8.07 -3.14
N GLU A 23 8.28 9.19 -2.47
CA GLU A 23 9.58 9.37 -1.83
C GLU A 23 9.82 8.35 -0.71
N GLY A 24 8.80 8.06 0.09
CA GLY A 24 8.87 7.09 1.20
C GLY A 24 9.23 5.68 0.77
N PHE A 25 8.89 5.27 -0.44
CA PHE A 25 9.23 3.96 -1.01
C PHE A 25 10.34 4.01 -2.06
N SER A 26 11.08 5.12 -2.16
CA SER A 26 12.21 5.25 -3.09
C SER A 26 13.52 4.66 -2.54
N VAL A 27 13.64 4.53 -1.21
CA VAL A 27 14.84 4.00 -0.54
C VAL A 27 14.45 3.02 0.58
N PRO A 28 14.76 1.72 0.46
CA PRO A 28 15.18 1.07 -0.77
C PRO A 28 14.10 1.18 -1.86
N ASP A 29 14.54 1.18 -3.11
CA ASP A 29 13.61 1.20 -4.23
C ASP A 29 12.73 -0.06 -4.23
N SER A 30 11.41 0.11 -4.37
CA SER A 30 10.44 -0.92 -4.10
C SER A 30 9.64 -1.31 -5.34
N ALA A 31 9.66 -2.59 -5.70
CA ALA A 31 8.79 -3.15 -6.72
C ALA A 31 7.30 -2.91 -6.42
N LEU A 32 6.91 -2.97 -5.13
CA LEU A 32 5.55 -2.66 -4.70
C LEU A 32 5.16 -1.22 -5.02
N ARG A 33 6.06 -0.23 -4.83
CA ARG A 33 5.83 1.16 -5.22
C ARG A 33 5.54 1.26 -6.71
N ARG A 34 6.38 0.64 -7.53
CA ARG A 34 6.22 0.64 -9.00
C ARG A 34 4.89 0.00 -9.41
N LEU A 35 4.50 -1.09 -8.76
CA LEU A 35 3.22 -1.74 -9.01
C LEU A 35 2.04 -0.83 -8.64
N PHE A 36 2.05 -0.23 -7.46
CA PHE A 36 0.98 0.65 -7.00
C PHE A 36 0.90 1.98 -7.74
N MET A 37 2.04 2.56 -8.15
CA MET A 37 2.07 3.85 -8.83
C MET A 37 2.09 3.76 -10.35
N GLY A 38 2.35 2.58 -10.94
CA GLY A 38 2.50 2.44 -12.38
C GLY A 38 3.81 3.04 -12.93
N ASP A 39 4.77 3.38 -12.06
CA ASP A 39 6.04 3.98 -12.46
C ASP A 39 7.13 2.90 -12.68
N TRP A 40 6.85 1.96 -13.55
CA TRP A 40 7.69 0.81 -13.84
C TRP A 40 8.80 1.09 -14.88
N ARG A 41 8.84 2.30 -15.47
CA ARG A 41 9.88 2.74 -16.41
C ARG A 41 10.86 3.68 -15.70
N PRO A 42 11.92 3.17 -15.08
CA PRO A 42 12.87 4.02 -14.37
C PRO A 42 13.61 4.95 -15.33
N HIS A 43 13.92 6.15 -14.86
CA HIS A 43 14.65 7.19 -15.62
C HIS A 43 13.85 7.84 -16.77
N ASP A 44 12.54 7.61 -16.85
CA ASP A 44 11.64 8.35 -17.74
C ASP A 44 10.86 9.39 -16.91
N ALA A 45 11.42 10.59 -16.80
CA ALA A 45 10.84 11.66 -15.97
C ALA A 45 9.40 12.04 -16.38
N VAL A 46 9.06 11.92 -17.66
CA VAL A 46 7.70 12.20 -18.16
C VAL A 46 6.75 11.11 -17.70
N ALA A 47 7.16 9.85 -17.83
CA ALA A 47 6.36 8.71 -17.34
C ALA A 47 6.22 8.74 -15.82
N GLU A 48 7.27 9.08 -15.10
CA GLU A 48 7.24 9.20 -13.64
C GLU A 48 6.29 10.30 -13.15
N GLN A 49 6.28 11.47 -13.82
CA GLN A 49 5.36 12.55 -13.48
C GLN A 49 3.91 12.17 -13.78
N ALA A 50 3.65 11.58 -14.95
CA ALA A 50 2.31 11.09 -15.32
C ALA A 50 1.80 10.01 -14.35
N ALA A 51 2.67 9.09 -13.91
CA ALA A 51 2.35 8.08 -12.92
C ALA A 51 2.01 8.70 -11.55
N LEU A 52 2.71 9.76 -11.14
CA LEU A 52 2.40 10.49 -9.90
C LEU A 52 1.03 11.17 -9.97
N GLU A 53 0.71 11.82 -11.07
CA GLU A 53 -0.58 12.50 -11.26
C GLU A 53 -1.75 11.49 -11.29
N GLU A 54 -1.59 10.40 -12.04
CA GLU A 54 -2.57 9.32 -12.11
C GLU A 54 -2.79 8.67 -10.74
N SER A 55 -1.72 8.27 -10.06
CA SER A 55 -1.82 7.62 -8.76
C SER A 55 -2.42 8.54 -7.68
N THR A 56 -2.15 9.85 -7.76
CA THR A 56 -2.77 10.84 -6.88
C THR A 56 -4.28 10.88 -7.08
N ALA A 57 -4.73 10.95 -8.33
CA ALA A 57 -6.16 10.96 -8.64
C ALA A 57 -6.83 9.64 -8.22
N ARG A 58 -6.25 8.50 -8.58
CA ARG A 58 -6.79 7.17 -8.28
C ARG A 58 -6.86 6.88 -6.78
N MET A 59 -5.81 7.18 -6.00
CA MET A 59 -5.82 6.93 -4.54
C MET A 59 -6.82 7.84 -3.82
N ARG A 60 -6.99 9.08 -4.28
CA ARG A 60 -8.06 9.97 -3.81
C ARG A 60 -9.45 9.38 -4.12
N ASP A 61 -9.67 8.92 -5.35
CA ASP A 61 -10.96 8.40 -5.78
C ASP A 61 -11.28 7.06 -5.10
N TRP A 62 -10.28 6.20 -4.88
CA TRP A 62 -10.44 5.00 -4.04
C TRP A 62 -10.79 5.35 -2.59
N HIS A 63 -10.19 6.40 -2.03
CA HIS A 63 -10.56 6.86 -0.69
C HIS A 63 -12.01 7.32 -0.60
N ARG A 64 -12.46 8.09 -1.59
CA ARG A 64 -13.86 8.56 -1.65
C ARG A 64 -14.88 7.44 -1.82
N ALA A 65 -14.51 6.40 -2.56
CA ALA A 65 -15.38 5.26 -2.81
C ALA A 65 -15.43 4.27 -1.63
N ASP A 66 -14.45 4.30 -0.73
CA ASP A 66 -14.33 3.36 0.37
C ASP A 66 -14.65 4.03 1.72
N PRO A 67 -15.86 3.81 2.28
CA PRO A 67 -16.28 4.42 3.54
C PRO A 67 -15.51 3.88 4.76
N THR A 68 -14.72 2.81 4.62
CA THR A 68 -13.87 2.26 5.68
C THR A 68 -12.54 2.98 5.76
N SER A 69 -12.16 3.71 4.70
CA SER A 69 -10.85 4.29 4.50
C SER A 69 -10.63 5.56 5.33
N THR A 70 -9.55 5.60 6.09
CA THR A 70 -9.04 6.80 6.76
C THR A 70 -7.58 7.01 6.39
N TRP A 71 -7.26 8.14 5.74
CA TRP A 71 -5.88 8.54 5.52
C TRP A 71 -5.39 9.45 6.64
N LEU A 72 -4.18 9.17 7.09
CA LEU A 72 -3.43 9.97 8.05
C LEU A 72 -2.17 10.50 7.39
N LYS A 73 -1.78 11.72 7.77
CA LYS A 73 -0.49 12.32 7.44
C LYS A 73 0.18 12.84 8.69
N VAL A 74 1.50 12.76 8.71
CA VAL A 74 2.34 13.42 9.72
C VAL A 74 3.06 14.57 9.04
N VAL A 75 2.98 15.74 9.64
CA VAL A 75 3.57 16.99 9.13
C VAL A 75 4.67 17.45 10.07
N ASP A 76 5.79 17.90 9.51
CA ASP A 76 6.84 18.60 10.26
C ASP A 76 6.38 20.04 10.51
N GLU A 77 6.29 20.46 11.79
CA GLU A 77 5.79 21.77 12.18
C GLU A 77 6.64 22.93 11.67
N GLU A 78 7.91 22.69 11.42
CA GLU A 78 8.85 23.73 11.01
C GLU A 78 8.80 23.98 9.49
N SER A 79 8.80 22.90 8.68
CA SER A 79 8.81 23.01 7.22
C SER A 79 7.42 22.98 6.59
N GLY A 80 6.41 22.43 7.28
CA GLY A 80 5.10 22.15 6.72
C GLY A 80 5.08 20.93 5.80
N ASP A 81 6.20 20.19 5.67
CA ASP A 81 6.30 19.02 4.80
C ASP A 81 5.50 17.84 5.35
N VAL A 82 4.87 17.08 4.46
CA VAL A 82 4.36 15.75 4.79
C VAL A 82 5.53 14.78 4.91
N VAL A 83 5.79 14.26 6.10
CA VAL A 83 6.95 13.43 6.42
C VAL A 83 6.64 11.94 6.52
N ALA A 84 5.38 11.60 6.76
CA ALA A 84 4.87 10.23 6.78
C ALA A 84 3.38 10.24 6.48
N GLY A 85 2.86 9.10 6.07
CA GLY A 85 1.44 8.89 5.89
C GLY A 85 1.05 7.43 5.98
N GLY A 86 -0.24 7.18 6.16
CA GLY A 86 -0.79 5.83 6.19
C GLY A 86 -2.28 5.82 5.91
N ARG A 87 -2.73 4.70 5.35
CA ARG A 87 -4.15 4.43 5.12
C ARG A 87 -4.59 3.26 5.98
N TRP A 88 -5.56 3.53 6.83
CA TRP A 88 -6.27 2.54 7.61
C TRP A 88 -7.67 2.28 7.02
N CYS A 89 -8.09 1.01 6.99
CA CYS A 89 -9.45 0.60 6.65
C CYS A 89 -10.06 -0.12 7.85
N ILE A 90 -11.24 0.31 8.30
CA ILE A 90 -11.91 -0.25 9.48
C ILE A 90 -13.11 -1.07 9.04
N HIS A 91 -12.99 -2.37 9.13
CA HIS A 91 -14.02 -3.34 8.76
C HIS A 91 -14.78 -3.80 10.02
N GLU A 92 -15.83 -3.06 10.38
CA GLU A 92 -16.65 -3.32 11.57
C GLU A 92 -17.56 -4.54 11.41
N PRO A 93 -17.98 -5.18 12.52
CA PRO A 93 -18.98 -6.23 12.49
C PRO A 93 -20.30 -5.79 11.83
N GLY A 94 -20.94 -6.72 11.11
CA GLY A 94 -22.24 -6.47 10.47
C GLY A 94 -22.20 -5.86 9.08
N ARG A 95 -21.02 -5.54 8.56
CA ARG A 95 -20.85 -5.06 7.16
C ARG A 95 -20.54 -6.18 6.16
N GLY A 96 -20.56 -7.44 6.57
CA GLY A 96 -20.12 -8.58 5.75
C GLY A 96 -18.60 -8.71 5.70
N ASN A 97 -18.13 -9.68 4.94
CA ASN A 97 -16.71 -9.81 4.65
C ASN A 97 -16.33 -8.78 3.57
N PRO A 98 -15.33 -7.91 3.81
CA PRO A 98 -14.93 -6.88 2.85
C PRO A 98 -14.42 -7.43 1.52
N TYR A 99 -14.17 -8.74 1.45
CA TYR A 99 -13.60 -9.42 0.29
C TYR A 99 -14.58 -10.40 -0.37
N ASP A 100 -15.87 -10.47 0.04
CA ASP A 100 -16.86 -11.38 -0.55
C ASP A 100 -17.10 -11.10 -2.04
N GLU A 101 -16.99 -9.83 -2.46
CA GLU A 101 -17.14 -9.38 -3.83
C GLU A 101 -15.78 -9.08 -4.49
N PHE A 102 -14.70 -9.62 -3.93
CA PHE A 102 -13.37 -9.36 -4.47
C PHE A 102 -13.20 -10.07 -5.81
N GLU A 103 -13.44 -9.31 -6.87
CA GLU A 103 -13.05 -9.68 -8.21
C GLU A 103 -11.56 -9.38 -8.44
N THR A 104 -10.97 -10.04 -9.43
CA THR A 104 -9.58 -9.80 -9.82
C THR A 104 -9.35 -8.32 -10.15
N VAL A 105 -8.41 -7.68 -9.46
CA VAL A 105 -8.08 -6.28 -9.72
C VAL A 105 -7.42 -6.13 -11.08
N GLU A 106 -8.06 -5.42 -12.00
CA GLU A 106 -7.40 -4.98 -13.22
C GLU A 106 -6.56 -3.73 -12.94
N ALA A 107 -5.23 -3.84 -13.13
CA ALA A 107 -4.30 -2.72 -12.95
C ALA A 107 -4.40 -1.71 -14.10
N THR A 108 -5.53 -0.99 -14.18
CA THR A 108 -5.87 -0.09 -15.28
C THR A 108 -4.91 1.08 -15.47
N TRP A 109 -4.10 1.39 -14.48
CA TRP A 109 -3.03 2.40 -14.52
C TRP A 109 -1.76 1.92 -15.24
N PHE A 110 -1.70 0.65 -15.64
CA PHE A 110 -0.71 0.15 -16.59
C PHE A 110 -1.26 0.19 -18.03
N PRO A 111 -0.39 0.38 -19.05
CA PRO A 111 -0.79 0.30 -20.44
C PRO A 111 -1.47 -1.03 -20.77
N LYS A 112 -2.51 -1.01 -21.61
CA LYS A 112 -3.20 -2.23 -22.04
C LYS A 112 -2.22 -3.22 -22.69
N GLY A 113 -2.52 -4.51 -22.56
CA GLY A 113 -1.70 -5.60 -23.06
C GLY A 113 -0.79 -6.19 -21.99
N GLU A 114 0.42 -6.58 -22.35
CA GLU A 114 1.34 -7.34 -21.49
C GLU A 114 1.64 -6.68 -20.14
N ALA A 115 1.90 -5.37 -20.15
CA ALA A 115 2.20 -4.65 -18.92
C ALA A 115 1.05 -4.71 -17.91
N ARG A 116 -0.19 -4.47 -18.39
CA ARG A 116 -1.38 -4.55 -17.54
C ARG A 116 -1.65 -5.97 -17.06
N SER A 117 -1.46 -6.97 -17.92
CA SER A 117 -1.67 -8.37 -17.54
C SER A 117 -0.73 -8.80 -16.41
N VAL A 118 0.55 -8.46 -16.51
CA VAL A 118 1.53 -8.73 -15.43
C VAL A 118 1.16 -7.99 -14.16
N ALA A 119 0.89 -6.69 -14.24
CA ALA A 119 0.54 -5.89 -13.07
C ALA A 119 -0.76 -6.37 -12.40
N SER A 120 -1.77 -6.77 -13.17
CA SER A 120 -3.02 -7.32 -12.63
C SER A 120 -2.81 -8.67 -11.94
N LEU A 121 -1.98 -9.55 -12.50
CA LEU A 121 -1.59 -10.80 -11.86
C LEU A 121 -0.94 -10.55 -10.50
N LEU A 122 0.05 -9.64 -10.44
CA LEU A 122 0.78 -9.33 -9.20
C LEU A 122 -0.11 -8.62 -8.17
N MET A 123 -0.99 -7.72 -8.61
CA MET A 123 -2.00 -7.11 -7.72
C MET A 123 -2.95 -8.16 -7.15
N GLY A 124 -3.38 -9.12 -7.97
CA GLY A 124 -4.21 -10.24 -7.51
C GLY A 124 -3.51 -11.11 -6.46
N GLN A 125 -2.22 -11.38 -6.63
CA GLN A 125 -1.43 -12.12 -5.63
C GLN A 125 -1.31 -11.35 -4.32
N PHE A 126 -0.98 -10.04 -4.39
CA PHE A 126 -0.83 -9.19 -3.20
C PHE A 126 -2.14 -9.07 -2.41
N LEU A 127 -3.23 -8.74 -3.08
CA LEU A 127 -4.53 -8.57 -2.43
C LEU A 127 -5.18 -9.91 -2.04
N GLY A 128 -4.88 -10.97 -2.76
CA GLY A 128 -5.37 -12.32 -2.46
C GLY A 128 -4.93 -12.84 -1.09
N SER A 129 -3.82 -12.36 -0.55
CA SER A 129 -3.40 -12.68 0.82
C SER A 129 -4.37 -12.12 1.87
N ALA A 130 -4.84 -10.89 1.69
CA ALA A 130 -5.86 -10.30 2.58
C ALA A 130 -7.19 -11.05 2.49
N VAL A 131 -7.62 -11.44 1.28
CA VAL A 131 -8.84 -12.25 1.07
C VAL A 131 -8.80 -13.54 1.88
N ARG A 132 -7.66 -14.23 1.90
CA ARG A 132 -7.51 -15.48 2.66
C ARG A 132 -7.42 -15.28 4.17
N ASN A 133 -6.71 -14.26 4.59
CA ASN A 133 -6.23 -14.10 5.97
C ASN A 133 -7.06 -13.12 6.81
N ALA A 134 -7.84 -12.23 6.18
CA ALA A 134 -8.54 -11.14 6.85
C ALA A 134 -10.06 -11.14 6.57
N ASN A 135 -10.68 -12.31 6.47
CA ASN A 135 -12.10 -12.53 6.13
C ASN A 135 -13.07 -12.31 7.30
N ARG A 136 -12.67 -11.65 8.36
CA ARG A 136 -13.45 -11.33 9.57
C ARG A 136 -13.35 -9.83 9.88
N PRO A 137 -14.18 -9.26 10.74
CA PRO A 137 -14.03 -7.87 11.18
C PRO A 137 -12.64 -7.58 11.70
N HIS A 138 -11.99 -6.52 11.20
CA HIS A 138 -10.61 -6.17 11.53
C HIS A 138 -10.30 -4.72 11.16
N VAL A 139 -9.19 -4.22 11.66
CA VAL A 139 -8.59 -2.96 11.23
C VAL A 139 -7.38 -3.27 10.35
N TYR A 140 -7.39 -2.80 9.11
CA TYR A 140 -6.37 -3.07 8.11
C TYR A 140 -5.50 -1.85 7.85
N LEU A 141 -4.18 -1.98 8.09
CA LEU A 141 -3.21 -1.00 7.61
C LEU A 141 -2.81 -1.33 6.18
N ASN A 142 -3.42 -0.62 5.24
CA ASN A 142 -3.18 -0.83 3.81
C ASN A 142 -1.87 -0.18 3.32
N ILE A 143 -1.54 1.02 3.82
CA ILE A 143 -0.35 1.79 3.45
C ILE A 143 0.26 2.41 4.70
N LEU A 144 1.60 2.32 4.82
CA LEU A 144 2.40 3.09 5.77
C LEU A 144 3.74 3.44 5.12
N PHE A 145 4.07 4.72 5.15
CA PHE A 145 5.35 5.21 4.65
C PHE A 145 5.94 6.30 5.54
N THR A 146 7.24 6.46 5.47
CA THR A 146 7.97 7.59 6.04
C THR A 146 9.06 8.01 5.05
N VAL A 147 9.08 9.29 4.72
CA VAL A 147 10.09 9.90 3.86
C VAL A 147 11.49 9.64 4.43
N PRO A 148 12.47 9.19 3.64
CA PRO A 148 13.75 8.66 4.14
C PRO A 148 14.47 9.58 5.14
N LYS A 149 14.55 10.89 4.86
CA LYS A 149 15.23 11.88 5.73
C LYS A 149 14.57 12.06 7.12
N TYR A 150 13.32 11.59 7.28
CA TYR A 150 12.55 11.71 8.54
C TYR A 150 12.37 10.38 9.28
N ARG A 151 12.94 9.29 8.76
CA ARG A 151 12.85 7.97 9.41
C ARG A 151 13.51 7.97 10.79
N ARG A 152 13.07 7.01 11.65
CA ARG A 152 13.56 6.81 13.03
C ARG A 152 13.37 8.01 13.96
N ARG A 153 12.45 8.90 13.64
CA ARG A 153 12.07 10.07 14.45
C ARG A 153 10.66 9.98 15.02
N GLY A 154 10.01 8.81 14.96
CA GLY A 154 8.70 8.55 15.58
C GLY A 154 7.48 8.78 14.67
N ALA A 155 7.62 9.32 13.45
CA ALA A 155 6.47 9.64 12.59
C ALA A 155 5.57 8.41 12.28
N ALA A 156 6.16 7.26 11.94
CA ALA A 156 5.39 6.03 11.72
C ALA A 156 4.66 5.56 13.00
N SER A 157 5.27 5.75 14.18
CA SER A 157 4.64 5.36 15.44
C SER A 157 3.36 6.15 15.70
N MET A 158 3.31 7.43 15.38
CA MET A 158 2.07 8.23 15.53
C MET A 158 0.90 7.65 14.73
N ILE A 159 1.17 7.15 13.51
CA ILE A 159 0.17 6.52 12.66
C ILE A 159 -0.23 5.15 13.21
N MET A 160 0.75 4.37 13.68
CA MET A 160 0.51 3.06 14.29
C MET A 160 -0.29 3.17 15.59
N ASP A 161 0.09 4.09 16.47
CA ASP A 161 -0.60 4.34 17.74
C ASP A 161 -2.07 4.67 17.50
N TRP A 162 -2.37 5.51 16.52
CA TRP A 162 -3.75 5.86 16.17
C TRP A 162 -4.57 4.64 15.75
N GLY A 163 -4.05 3.80 14.85
CA GLY A 163 -4.79 2.66 14.31
C GLY A 163 -4.90 1.50 15.30
N VAL A 164 -3.82 1.20 16.04
CA VAL A 164 -3.81 0.09 17.02
C VAL A 164 -4.70 0.44 18.21
N THR A 165 -4.63 1.66 18.74
CA THR A 165 -5.53 2.12 19.81
C THR A 165 -6.99 2.13 19.37
N GLY A 166 -7.24 2.54 18.09
CA GLY A 166 -8.57 2.46 17.50
C GLY A 166 -9.10 1.02 17.43
N ALA A 167 -8.27 0.08 16.99
CA ALA A 167 -8.61 -1.33 16.94
C ALA A 167 -8.92 -1.92 18.32
N GLU A 168 -8.09 -1.61 19.32
CA GLU A 168 -8.31 -2.03 20.72
C GLU A 168 -9.62 -1.47 21.29
N THR A 169 -9.93 -0.20 21.01
CA THR A 169 -11.20 0.43 21.44
C THR A 169 -12.43 -0.25 20.83
N LEU A 170 -12.29 -0.73 19.59
CA LEU A 170 -13.36 -1.44 18.87
C LEU A 170 -13.41 -2.94 19.18
N GLY A 171 -12.46 -3.49 19.94
CA GLY A 171 -12.32 -4.92 20.16
C GLY A 171 -12.00 -5.71 18.90
N LEU A 172 -11.28 -5.09 17.95
CA LEU A 172 -10.92 -5.68 16.66
C LEU A 172 -9.44 -6.06 16.60
N GLY A 173 -9.14 -7.12 15.86
CA GLY A 173 -7.78 -7.44 15.49
C GLY A 173 -7.21 -6.47 14.43
N VAL A 174 -5.88 -6.45 14.30
CA VAL A 174 -5.18 -5.68 13.27
C VAL A 174 -4.57 -6.63 12.25
N TYR A 175 -4.73 -6.31 10.96
CA TYR A 175 -4.13 -7.02 9.84
C TYR A 175 -3.26 -6.08 9.02
N ILE A 176 -2.12 -6.56 8.52
CA ILE A 176 -1.14 -5.77 7.74
C ILE A 176 -0.46 -6.67 6.72
N GLU A 177 -0.24 -6.16 5.51
CA GLU A 177 0.71 -6.69 4.54
C GLU A 177 2.05 -5.97 4.71
N ALA A 178 3.01 -6.63 5.33
CA ALA A 178 4.29 -6.03 5.71
C ALA A 178 5.34 -6.19 4.62
N THR A 179 6.04 -5.11 4.30
CA THR A 179 7.32 -5.18 3.59
C THR A 179 8.45 -5.56 4.56
N GLU A 180 9.61 -5.98 4.04
CA GLU A 180 10.79 -6.25 4.87
C GLU A 180 11.16 -5.06 5.78
N ALA A 181 11.10 -3.83 5.25
CA ALA A 181 11.38 -2.61 6.02
C ALA A 181 10.29 -2.28 7.06
N GLY A 182 9.03 -2.63 6.79
CA GLY A 182 7.90 -2.38 7.69
C GLY A 182 7.79 -3.39 8.84
N ARG A 183 8.13 -4.65 8.57
CA ARG A 183 7.97 -5.77 9.51
C ARG A 183 8.50 -5.47 10.94
N PRO A 184 9.73 -4.93 11.14
CA PRO A 184 10.22 -4.65 12.49
C PRO A 184 9.44 -3.56 13.24
N VAL A 185 8.74 -2.68 12.51
CA VAL A 185 7.85 -1.68 13.12
C VAL A 185 6.63 -2.38 13.68
N TYR A 186 5.99 -3.25 12.91
CA TYR A 186 4.75 -3.93 13.28
C TYR A 186 4.94 -4.94 14.42
N GLU A 187 6.09 -5.64 14.44
CA GLU A 187 6.46 -6.55 15.54
C GLU A 187 6.49 -5.83 16.90
N LYS A 188 6.90 -4.56 16.97
CA LYS A 188 6.87 -3.74 18.19
C LYS A 188 5.46 -3.47 18.72
N TYR A 189 4.47 -3.52 17.84
CA TYR A 189 3.04 -3.38 18.18
C TYR A 189 2.35 -4.72 18.49
N GLY A 190 3.13 -5.81 18.55
CA GLY A 190 2.63 -7.14 18.87
C GLY A 190 2.02 -7.89 17.71
N LEU A 191 2.20 -7.40 16.47
CA LEU A 191 1.81 -8.17 15.29
C LEU A 191 2.81 -9.32 15.07
N ARG A 192 2.28 -10.47 14.67
CA ARG A 192 3.06 -11.66 14.33
C ARG A 192 2.84 -12.05 12.88
N VAL A 193 3.86 -12.58 12.25
CA VAL A 193 3.77 -13.16 10.90
C VAL A 193 2.90 -14.40 10.93
N ILE A 194 1.99 -14.53 9.98
CA ILE A 194 1.14 -15.70 9.77
C ILE A 194 1.41 -16.37 8.42
N GLU A 195 1.86 -15.62 7.41
CA GLU A 195 2.17 -16.16 6.09
C GLU A 195 3.27 -15.29 5.43
N GLU A 196 4.16 -15.95 4.68
CA GLU A 196 5.18 -15.30 3.84
C GLU A 196 4.81 -15.49 2.37
N HIS A 197 5.02 -14.45 1.56
CA HIS A 197 4.67 -14.41 0.15
C HIS A 197 5.83 -13.89 -0.69
N GLU A 198 5.84 -14.31 -1.95
CA GLU A 198 6.72 -13.76 -2.98
C GLU A 198 5.93 -13.65 -4.30
N PHE A 199 6.20 -12.59 -5.08
CA PHE A 199 5.61 -12.49 -6.40
C PHE A 199 6.13 -13.59 -7.32
N GLU A 200 5.20 -14.33 -7.92
CA GLU A 200 5.47 -15.37 -8.92
C GLU A 200 4.81 -14.99 -10.23
N VAL A 201 5.56 -15.10 -11.33
CA VAL A 201 5.04 -14.92 -12.69
C VAL A 201 5.41 -16.14 -13.50
N ARG A 202 4.40 -16.91 -13.90
CA ARG A 202 4.53 -18.07 -14.78
C ARG A 202 3.91 -17.73 -16.12
N ASP A 203 4.49 -18.23 -17.21
CA ASP A 203 3.95 -17.96 -18.54
C ASP A 203 2.52 -18.46 -18.73
N GLU A 204 2.15 -19.53 -18.04
CA GLU A 204 0.79 -20.12 -18.05
C GLU A 204 -0.27 -19.22 -17.38
N ASP A 205 0.12 -18.32 -16.48
CA ASP A 205 -0.77 -17.40 -15.77
C ASP A 205 -1.13 -16.16 -16.62
N LEU A 206 -0.50 -16.01 -17.77
CA LEU A 206 -0.61 -14.83 -18.62
C LEU A 206 -1.05 -15.19 -20.05
N PRO A 207 -1.74 -14.28 -20.76
CA PRO A 207 -2.08 -14.49 -22.16
C PRO A 207 -0.86 -14.76 -23.02
N ALA A 208 -0.96 -15.67 -24.00
CA ALA A 208 0.11 -15.93 -24.94
C ALA A 208 0.47 -14.67 -25.76
N VAL A 209 1.76 -14.45 -26.00
CA VAL A 209 2.29 -13.33 -26.79
C VAL A 209 3.39 -13.82 -27.74
N GLU A 210 3.57 -13.14 -28.87
CA GLU A 210 4.55 -13.56 -29.89
C GLU A 210 5.99 -13.29 -29.44
N ASP A 211 6.30 -12.11 -28.89
CA ASP A 211 7.66 -11.72 -28.54
C ASP A 211 7.92 -11.74 -27.02
N GLY A 212 7.00 -11.17 -26.22
CA GLY A 212 7.10 -11.13 -24.76
C GLY A 212 8.27 -10.26 -24.22
N GLU A 213 8.89 -9.41 -25.03
CA GLU A 213 9.98 -8.53 -24.57
C GLU A 213 9.48 -7.54 -23.52
N LEU A 214 8.34 -6.89 -23.80
CA LEU A 214 7.70 -5.97 -22.86
C LEU A 214 7.30 -6.68 -21.56
N ARG A 215 6.78 -7.92 -21.66
CA ARG A 215 6.47 -8.76 -20.49
C ARG A 215 7.70 -8.96 -19.62
N ARG A 216 8.81 -9.43 -20.21
CA ARG A 216 10.07 -9.64 -19.49
C ARG A 216 10.59 -8.39 -18.82
N GLU A 217 10.46 -7.22 -19.48
CA GLU A 217 10.84 -5.93 -18.90
C GLU A 217 9.99 -5.60 -17.67
N VAL A 218 8.66 -5.67 -17.78
CA VAL A 218 7.74 -5.38 -16.67
C VAL A 218 7.98 -6.33 -15.50
N VAL A 219 8.16 -7.62 -15.76
CA VAL A 219 8.49 -8.61 -14.72
C VAL A 219 9.78 -8.21 -14.00
N ARG A 220 10.86 -7.87 -14.71
CA ARG A 220 12.12 -7.44 -14.08
C ARG A 220 11.95 -6.21 -13.18
N GLN A 221 11.06 -5.29 -13.55
CA GLN A 221 10.83 -4.07 -12.77
C GLN A 221 9.95 -4.29 -11.53
N LEU A 222 9.10 -5.32 -11.55
CA LEU A 222 8.13 -5.59 -10.50
C LEU A 222 8.52 -6.79 -9.60
N THR A 223 9.57 -7.53 -9.97
CA THR A 223 10.06 -8.68 -9.20
C THR A 223 11.59 -8.61 -9.01
N PRO A 224 12.17 -9.33 -7.99
CA PRO A 224 11.44 -10.04 -6.94
C PRO A 224 10.81 -9.08 -5.92
N PHE A 225 9.74 -9.50 -5.27
CA PHE A 225 9.16 -8.78 -4.14
C PHE A 225 8.58 -9.79 -3.15
N ARG A 226 8.95 -9.65 -1.87
CA ARG A 226 8.45 -10.46 -0.76
C ARG A 226 7.66 -9.60 0.20
N TRP A 227 6.62 -10.18 0.79
CA TRP A 227 5.85 -9.55 1.85
C TRP A 227 5.34 -10.59 2.85
N TRP A 228 4.88 -10.13 3.99
CA TRP A 228 4.40 -10.97 5.07
C TRP A 228 3.02 -10.51 5.51
N SER A 229 2.06 -11.43 5.53
CA SER A 229 0.80 -11.20 6.22
C SER A 229 1.04 -11.26 7.73
N MET A 230 0.66 -10.21 8.43
CA MET A 230 0.85 -10.10 9.87
C MET A 230 -0.46 -9.75 10.57
N VAL A 231 -0.67 -10.33 11.77
CA VAL A 231 -1.86 -10.08 12.57
C VAL A 231 -1.52 -9.77 14.03
N LYS A 232 -2.36 -8.94 14.64
CA LYS A 232 -2.54 -8.82 16.08
C LYS A 232 -4.00 -9.19 16.38
N GLU A 233 -4.21 -10.21 17.21
CA GLU A 233 -5.57 -10.59 17.60
C GLU A 233 -6.22 -9.49 18.44
N ALA A 234 -7.57 -9.48 18.45
CA ALA A 234 -8.32 -8.66 19.38
C ALA A 234 -8.01 -9.08 20.83
N THR A 235 -7.86 -8.13 21.71
CA THR A 235 -7.65 -8.35 23.17
C THR A 235 -8.95 -8.33 23.91
#